data_ca5846d631de1f6eabb311cd53701414
#
_entry.id   ca5846d631de1f6eabb311cd53701414
#
_cell.length_a   1.000
_cell.length_b   1.000
_cell.length_c   1.000
_cell.angle_alpha   90.00
_cell.angle_beta   90.00
_cell.angle_gamma   90.00
#
_symmetry.space_group_name_H-M   'P 1'
#
loop_
_entity.id
_entity.type
_entity.pdbx_description
1 polymer ?
#
loop_
_entity_poly.entity_id
_entity_poly.type
_entity_poly.pdbx_seq_one_letter_code
_entity_poly.pdbx_strand_id
1 'polypeptide(L)'
;MNPLSDLERLVAAIEHQGANIAPTYQEYMPIAFATANDCGEAGRTFFHRICRLSEKYLYEEADKLYDHALKAGNGRNGLGSVFHWAEIAGVKTDKQLADTFRQYPRENKNPSNLQAPLTPTHAHTYAREDLPPAFPDYPWPPFIKQMIDCGNSIAQRDILLLGVFTVLGGTLNKRVRVLYGQKYMYPCLQTFIVAPPASGKGALTWVRRLAEPIHEEMMARYKDSLKNYREEKNRWDSLGKKRSETLEPEQPPLKMFLIAGDNSGTGILENLIEADGVGLICETEADTVSTAIGADHGHWSDTLRKCHDHERLAFNRRTNHEYRECDESYLSVLLSGTPAQVKPLIPSAENGLFSRQLFYFMPPINEWMDQFDSESEDYGLRFATWGTQWKQVLDLINGSVQTIQLRLSEKQKELFNQRFAQLFSHAGYAHGGSMRSAVARIAINTCRILSIVALLRALEKFLPPQQKIFNSQFSIFNSPG
;
A
#
# COMPACT_ATOMS: atom_id res chain seq x y z
N MET A 1 -21.05 12.26 -44.05
CA MET A 1 -21.37 12.41 -42.62
C MET A 1 -20.95 13.79 -42.17
N ASN A 2 -21.77 14.47 -41.42
CA ASN A 2 -21.40 15.73 -40.79
C ASN A 2 -21.39 15.53 -39.27
N PRO A 3 -20.23 15.22 -38.66
CA PRO A 3 -20.15 14.84 -37.26
C PRO A 3 -20.79 15.84 -36.30
N LEU A 4 -20.68 17.15 -36.58
CA LEU A 4 -21.27 18.19 -35.74
C LEU A 4 -22.80 18.19 -35.79
N SER A 5 -23.39 18.07 -37.00
CA SER A 5 -24.84 18.02 -37.17
C SER A 5 -25.43 16.74 -36.54
N ASP A 6 -24.74 15.62 -36.69
CA ASP A 6 -25.17 14.35 -36.14
C ASP A 6 -25.11 14.39 -34.60
N LEU A 7 -24.01 14.94 -34.02
CA LEU A 7 -23.85 15.14 -32.58
C LEU A 7 -24.91 16.09 -32.02
N GLU A 8 -25.25 17.20 -32.74
CA GLU A 8 -26.27 18.13 -32.29
C GLU A 8 -27.64 17.46 -32.18
N ARG A 9 -28.01 16.61 -33.15
CA ARG A 9 -29.27 15.86 -33.12
C ARG A 9 -29.31 14.88 -31.95
N LEU A 10 -28.22 14.21 -31.67
CA LEU A 10 -28.10 13.29 -30.53
C LEU A 10 -28.22 14.04 -29.20
N VAL A 11 -27.47 15.13 -29.03
CA VAL A 11 -27.51 15.95 -27.81
C VAL A 11 -28.92 16.54 -27.60
N ALA A 12 -29.58 17.00 -28.62
CA ALA A 12 -30.96 17.47 -28.51
C ALA A 12 -31.92 16.36 -28.04
N ALA A 13 -31.73 15.11 -28.52
CA ALA A 13 -32.52 13.97 -28.05
C ALA A 13 -32.24 13.62 -26.58
N ILE A 14 -30.98 13.71 -26.16
CA ILE A 14 -30.55 13.47 -24.76
C ILE A 14 -31.19 14.54 -23.84
N GLU A 15 -31.07 15.81 -24.18
CA GLU A 15 -31.64 16.94 -23.42
C GLU A 15 -33.17 16.88 -23.36
N HIS A 16 -33.84 16.60 -24.47
CA HIS A 16 -35.31 16.52 -24.53
C HIS A 16 -35.87 15.43 -23.62
N GLN A 17 -35.12 14.32 -23.46
CA GLN A 17 -35.51 13.19 -22.61
C GLN A 17 -34.93 13.28 -21.19
N GLY A 18 -34.13 14.29 -20.88
CA GLY A 18 -33.51 14.49 -19.58
C GLY A 18 -32.59 13.33 -19.18
N ALA A 19 -32.04 12.61 -20.14
CA ALA A 19 -31.26 11.42 -19.90
C ALA A 19 -29.82 11.75 -19.48
N ASN A 20 -29.42 11.38 -18.29
CA ASN A 20 -28.06 11.55 -17.87
C ASN A 20 -27.18 10.35 -18.34
N ILE A 21 -26.42 10.58 -19.44
CA ILE A 21 -25.50 9.58 -20.00
C ILE A 21 -24.09 9.62 -19.39
N ALA A 22 -23.86 10.55 -18.45
CA ALA A 22 -22.60 10.78 -17.77
C ALA A 22 -22.83 11.03 -16.26
N PRO A 23 -23.35 10.03 -15.52
CA PRO A 23 -23.69 10.20 -14.11
C PRO A 23 -22.48 10.44 -13.19
N THR A 24 -21.28 10.04 -13.60
CA THR A 24 -20.05 10.24 -12.84
C THR A 24 -18.95 10.85 -13.70
N TYR A 25 -17.92 11.40 -13.06
CA TYR A 25 -16.76 11.96 -13.75
C TYR A 25 -16.01 10.94 -14.64
N GLN A 26 -16.15 9.65 -14.34
CA GLN A 26 -15.51 8.59 -15.14
C GLN A 26 -16.10 8.48 -16.56
N GLU A 27 -17.39 8.79 -16.72
CA GLU A 27 -18.04 8.79 -18.02
C GLU A 27 -17.77 10.07 -18.81
N TYR A 28 -17.34 11.17 -18.17
CA TYR A 28 -16.95 12.40 -18.86
C TYR A 28 -15.76 12.18 -19.79
N MET A 29 -14.76 11.41 -19.34
CA MET A 29 -13.53 11.21 -20.08
C MET A 29 -13.77 10.58 -21.47
N PRO A 30 -14.43 9.40 -21.60
CA PRO A 30 -14.67 8.80 -22.91
C PRO A 30 -15.58 9.68 -23.81
N ILE A 31 -16.54 10.45 -23.24
CA ILE A 31 -17.37 11.38 -24.00
C ILE A 31 -16.51 12.56 -24.49
N ALA A 32 -15.61 13.11 -23.67
CA ALA A 32 -14.69 14.16 -24.06
C ALA A 32 -13.80 13.71 -25.23
N PHE A 33 -13.19 12.52 -25.13
CA PHE A 33 -12.36 11.98 -26.21
C PHE A 33 -13.17 11.70 -27.48
N ALA A 34 -14.37 11.13 -27.38
CA ALA A 34 -15.21 10.82 -28.52
C ALA A 34 -15.63 12.09 -29.28
N THR A 35 -16.04 13.13 -28.56
CA THR A 35 -16.45 14.40 -29.15
C THR A 35 -15.26 15.18 -29.67
N ALA A 36 -14.10 15.15 -28.98
CA ALA A 36 -12.89 15.81 -29.43
C ALA A 36 -12.29 15.16 -30.70
N ASN A 37 -12.28 13.82 -30.77
CA ASN A 37 -11.74 13.10 -31.94
C ASN A 37 -12.51 13.35 -33.21
N ASP A 38 -13.84 13.35 -33.16
CA ASP A 38 -14.67 13.48 -34.38
C ASP A 38 -15.08 14.92 -34.68
N CYS A 39 -15.13 15.81 -33.67
CA CYS A 39 -15.63 17.18 -33.82
C CYS A 39 -14.61 18.27 -33.46
N GLY A 40 -13.44 17.90 -32.91
CA GLY A 40 -12.41 18.85 -32.48
C GLY A 40 -12.94 19.88 -31.48
N GLU A 41 -12.48 21.13 -31.58
CA GLU A 41 -12.91 22.22 -30.67
C GLU A 41 -14.41 22.52 -30.77
N ALA A 42 -15.03 22.33 -31.94
CA ALA A 42 -16.44 22.54 -32.11
C ALA A 42 -17.33 21.57 -31.31
N GLY A 43 -16.79 20.41 -30.91
CA GLY A 43 -17.47 19.45 -30.05
C GLY A 43 -17.58 19.86 -28.57
N ARG A 44 -16.79 20.85 -28.11
CA ARG A 44 -16.71 21.29 -26.71
C ARG A 44 -18.08 21.71 -26.15
N THR A 45 -18.81 22.51 -26.90
CA THR A 45 -20.13 22.96 -26.45
C THR A 45 -21.10 21.80 -26.25
N PHE A 46 -21.08 20.80 -27.11
CA PHE A 46 -21.93 19.62 -27.02
C PHE A 46 -21.51 18.71 -25.84
N PHE A 47 -20.21 18.55 -25.61
CA PHE A 47 -19.71 17.86 -24.44
C PHE A 47 -20.21 18.49 -23.15
N HIS A 48 -20.11 19.80 -23.00
CA HIS A 48 -20.62 20.50 -21.82
C HIS A 48 -22.15 20.37 -21.68
N ARG A 49 -22.91 20.38 -22.75
CA ARG A 49 -24.36 20.18 -22.73
C ARG A 49 -24.72 18.81 -22.20
N ILE A 50 -24.02 17.74 -22.61
CA ILE A 50 -24.21 16.39 -22.11
C ILE A 50 -23.88 16.34 -20.63
N CYS A 51 -22.72 16.86 -20.22
CA CYS A 51 -22.24 16.78 -18.83
C CYS A 51 -23.10 17.59 -17.85
N ARG A 52 -23.76 18.66 -18.29
CA ARG A 52 -24.66 19.47 -17.44
C ARG A 52 -25.86 18.73 -16.89
N LEU A 53 -26.23 17.60 -17.48
CA LEU A 53 -27.30 16.75 -16.95
C LEU A 53 -26.90 15.94 -15.72
N SER A 54 -25.64 15.99 -15.33
CA SER A 54 -25.12 15.36 -14.12
C SER A 54 -25.11 16.35 -12.96
N GLU A 55 -25.59 15.92 -11.78
CA GLU A 55 -25.54 16.72 -10.54
C GLU A 55 -24.10 17.06 -10.09
N LYS A 56 -23.12 16.34 -10.59
CA LYS A 56 -21.69 16.54 -10.26
C LYS A 56 -20.94 17.40 -11.29
N TYR A 57 -21.66 18.04 -12.21
CA TYR A 57 -21.04 18.84 -13.24
C TYR A 57 -20.38 20.12 -12.69
N LEU A 58 -19.08 20.25 -12.92
CA LEU A 58 -18.29 21.45 -12.66
C LEU A 58 -17.66 21.92 -13.99
N TYR A 59 -18.03 23.12 -14.45
CA TYR A 59 -17.60 23.64 -15.74
C TYR A 59 -16.07 23.64 -15.90
N GLU A 60 -15.33 24.17 -14.92
CA GLU A 60 -13.90 24.34 -15.05
C GLU A 60 -13.14 22.98 -15.10
N GLU A 61 -13.64 21.96 -14.42
CA GLU A 61 -13.05 20.61 -14.44
C GLU A 61 -13.36 19.90 -15.76
N ALA A 62 -14.60 20.02 -16.26
CA ALA A 62 -15.01 19.44 -17.51
C ALA A 62 -14.27 20.12 -18.69
N ASP A 63 -14.06 21.43 -18.64
CA ASP A 63 -13.35 22.18 -19.67
C ASP A 63 -11.86 21.77 -19.76
N LYS A 64 -11.17 21.63 -18.61
CA LYS A 64 -9.81 21.10 -18.55
C LYS A 64 -9.70 19.67 -19.09
N LEU A 65 -10.71 18.85 -18.85
CA LEU A 65 -10.77 17.50 -19.38
C LEU A 65 -10.90 17.51 -20.90
N TYR A 66 -11.72 18.43 -21.45
CA TYR A 66 -11.85 18.58 -22.90
C TYR A 66 -10.56 19.08 -23.54
N ASP A 67 -9.86 20.03 -22.93
CA ASP A 67 -8.53 20.46 -23.34
C ASP A 67 -7.52 19.31 -23.40
N HIS A 68 -7.59 18.41 -22.40
CA HIS A 68 -6.76 17.22 -22.38
C HIS A 68 -7.11 16.28 -23.54
N ALA A 69 -8.41 16.06 -23.80
CA ALA A 69 -8.87 15.21 -24.89
C ALA A 69 -8.42 15.70 -26.26
N LEU A 70 -8.46 17.02 -26.48
CA LEU A 70 -7.98 17.64 -27.72
C LEU A 70 -6.48 17.45 -27.96
N LYS A 71 -5.67 17.53 -26.89
CA LYS A 71 -4.22 17.39 -26.97
C LYS A 71 -3.76 15.94 -27.07
N ALA A 72 -4.42 15.05 -26.36
CA ALA A 72 -3.95 13.67 -26.21
C ALA A 72 -4.44 12.72 -27.31
N GLY A 73 -5.55 13.01 -27.97
CA GLY A 73 -6.24 12.25 -29.04
C GLY A 73 -5.98 10.75 -28.98
N ASN A 74 -6.95 9.91 -28.65
CA ASN A 74 -6.70 8.48 -28.54
C ASN A 74 -7.12 7.65 -29.76
N GLY A 75 -7.79 8.24 -30.74
CA GLY A 75 -8.22 7.58 -31.97
C GLY A 75 -9.16 6.36 -31.81
N ARG A 76 -9.50 5.99 -30.58
CA ARG A 76 -10.29 4.80 -30.25
C ARG A 76 -11.76 5.07 -30.01
N ASN A 77 -12.09 6.23 -29.44
CA ASN A 77 -13.46 6.63 -29.14
C ASN A 77 -13.92 7.64 -30.19
N GLY A 78 -15.04 7.34 -30.83
CA GLY A 78 -15.73 8.24 -31.73
C GLY A 78 -17.19 8.44 -31.31
N LEU A 79 -17.94 9.25 -32.05
CA LEU A 79 -19.35 9.57 -31.77
C LEU A 79 -20.25 8.35 -31.68
N GLY A 80 -19.87 7.21 -32.30
CA GLY A 80 -20.56 5.95 -32.14
C GLY A 80 -20.58 5.44 -30.69
N SER A 81 -19.55 5.79 -29.88
CA SER A 81 -19.52 5.48 -28.45
C SER A 81 -20.49 6.34 -27.66
N VAL A 82 -20.59 7.65 -27.98
CA VAL A 82 -21.55 8.57 -27.32
C VAL A 82 -22.98 8.11 -27.57
N PHE A 83 -23.27 7.69 -28.81
CA PHE A 83 -24.58 7.13 -29.16
C PHE A 83 -24.89 5.85 -28.37
N HIS A 84 -23.94 4.97 -28.24
CA HIS A 84 -24.10 3.72 -27.49
C HIS A 84 -24.43 3.98 -26.00
N TRP A 85 -23.78 4.94 -25.35
CA TRP A 85 -24.14 5.32 -23.99
C TRP A 85 -25.52 5.95 -23.88
N ALA A 86 -25.92 6.72 -24.88
CA ALA A 86 -27.30 7.26 -24.97
C ALA A 86 -28.32 6.12 -25.08
N GLU A 87 -28.05 5.08 -25.91
CA GLU A 87 -28.89 3.89 -25.98
C GLU A 87 -29.01 3.16 -24.65
N ILE A 88 -27.88 2.96 -23.94
CA ILE A 88 -27.85 2.32 -22.60
C ILE A 88 -28.65 3.15 -21.59
N ALA A 89 -28.57 4.47 -21.64
CA ALA A 89 -29.35 5.37 -20.80
C ALA A 89 -30.83 5.46 -21.18
N GLY A 90 -31.25 4.70 -22.20
CA GLY A 90 -32.64 4.61 -22.63
C GLY A 90 -33.11 5.77 -23.57
N VAL A 91 -32.18 6.55 -24.12
CA VAL A 91 -32.50 7.63 -25.06
C VAL A 91 -33.09 7.06 -26.35
N LYS A 92 -34.33 7.41 -26.65
CA LYS A 92 -35.01 7.03 -27.92
C LYS A 92 -34.65 7.97 -29.03
N THR A 93 -34.07 7.43 -30.11
CA THR A 93 -33.71 8.17 -31.32
C THR A 93 -34.47 7.61 -32.51
N ASP A 94 -34.63 8.42 -33.56
CA ASP A 94 -35.23 7.94 -34.83
C ASP A 94 -34.27 6.96 -35.52
N LYS A 95 -34.85 6.12 -36.42
CA LYS A 95 -34.07 5.07 -37.11
C LYS A 95 -32.96 5.65 -37.98
N GLN A 96 -33.16 6.79 -38.61
CA GLN A 96 -32.17 7.43 -39.45
C GLN A 96 -30.96 7.90 -38.65
N LEU A 97 -31.17 8.47 -37.47
CA LEU A 97 -30.11 8.89 -36.56
C LEU A 97 -29.33 7.66 -36.03
N ALA A 98 -30.04 6.62 -35.63
CA ALA A 98 -29.43 5.36 -35.17
C ALA A 98 -28.54 4.75 -36.29
N ASP A 99 -29.03 4.66 -37.50
CA ASP A 99 -28.25 4.11 -38.64
C ASP A 99 -27.02 4.98 -38.99
N THR A 100 -27.08 6.28 -38.80
CA THR A 100 -25.95 7.20 -38.97
C THR A 100 -24.87 6.93 -37.95
N PHE A 101 -25.24 6.81 -36.67
CA PHE A 101 -24.24 6.57 -35.58
C PHE A 101 -23.62 5.17 -35.60
N ARG A 102 -24.27 4.19 -36.23
CA ARG A 102 -23.67 2.86 -36.44
C ARG A 102 -22.46 2.87 -37.38
N GLN A 103 -22.28 3.93 -38.15
CA GLN A 103 -21.15 4.12 -39.09
C GLN A 103 -19.93 4.78 -38.41
N TYR A 104 -20.10 5.39 -37.24
CA TYR A 104 -18.99 5.95 -36.48
C TYR A 104 -18.21 4.88 -35.73
N PRO A 105 -16.89 5.06 -35.53
CA PRO A 105 -16.08 4.12 -34.74
C PRO A 105 -16.66 3.94 -33.36
N ARG A 106 -16.80 2.67 -32.96
CA ARG A 106 -17.12 2.24 -31.58
C ARG A 106 -15.94 1.47 -31.04
N GLU A 107 -15.74 1.56 -29.75
CA GLU A 107 -14.83 0.63 -29.09
C GLU A 107 -15.31 -0.80 -29.32
N ASN A 108 -14.52 -1.61 -30.04
CA ASN A 108 -14.92 -2.94 -30.52
C ASN A 108 -15.04 -3.90 -29.32
N LYS A 109 -16.25 -4.04 -28.76
CA LYS A 109 -16.61 -5.19 -27.92
C LYS A 109 -17.40 -6.17 -28.78
N ASN A 110 -16.77 -7.27 -29.14
CA ASN A 110 -17.38 -8.36 -29.90
C ASN A 110 -18.58 -8.95 -29.14
N PRO A 111 -19.83 -8.99 -29.68
CA PRO A 111 -21.01 -9.42 -28.94
C PRO A 111 -21.15 -10.92 -28.68
N SER A 112 -20.18 -11.75 -29.05
CA SER A 112 -20.31 -13.21 -29.02
C SER A 112 -19.92 -13.87 -27.67
N ASN A 113 -19.77 -13.14 -26.57
CA ASN A 113 -19.55 -13.72 -25.25
C ASN A 113 -20.44 -13.11 -24.16
N LEU A 114 -21.76 -13.21 -24.35
CA LEU A 114 -22.76 -12.96 -23.32
C LEU A 114 -22.99 -14.20 -22.46
N GLN A 115 -21.96 -14.68 -21.76
CA GLN A 115 -22.08 -15.53 -20.58
C GLN A 115 -20.77 -15.47 -19.77
N ALA A 116 -20.55 -14.37 -19.08
CA ALA A 116 -19.61 -14.31 -17.96
C ALA A 116 -20.13 -13.30 -16.94
N PRO A 117 -19.99 -13.55 -15.65
CA PRO A 117 -20.46 -12.63 -14.61
C PRO A 117 -19.76 -11.28 -14.72
N LEU A 118 -20.48 -10.23 -14.32
CA LEU A 118 -20.00 -8.85 -14.25
C LEU A 118 -18.70 -8.73 -13.46
N THR A 119 -17.59 -8.79 -14.14
CA THR A 119 -16.32 -8.35 -13.61
C THR A 119 -16.12 -6.88 -14.05
N PRO A 120 -15.80 -5.95 -13.15
CA PRO A 120 -15.46 -4.58 -13.52
C PRO A 120 -14.13 -4.60 -14.28
N THR A 121 -14.19 -4.53 -15.61
CA THR A 121 -13.02 -4.56 -16.47
C THR A 121 -12.49 -3.13 -16.65
N HIS A 122 -11.76 -2.64 -15.68
CA HIS A 122 -10.69 -1.68 -15.88
C HIS A 122 -9.38 -2.29 -15.39
N ALA A 123 -8.99 -3.43 -15.97
CA ALA A 123 -7.59 -3.73 -16.05
C ALA A 123 -6.99 -2.68 -16.99
N HIS A 124 -6.36 -1.66 -16.43
CA HIS A 124 -5.33 -0.94 -17.16
C HIS A 124 -4.31 -2.02 -17.57
N THR A 125 -4.41 -2.49 -18.81
CA THR A 125 -3.31 -3.20 -19.44
C THR A 125 -2.19 -2.17 -19.55
N TYR A 126 -1.39 -2.07 -18.51
CA TYR A 126 -0.10 -1.41 -18.62
C TYR A 126 0.64 -2.18 -19.71
N ALA A 127 0.97 -1.52 -20.81
CA ALA A 127 1.90 -2.10 -21.76
C ALA A 127 3.13 -2.47 -20.94
N ARG A 128 3.78 -3.60 -21.29
CA ARG A 128 4.96 -4.09 -20.55
C ARG A 128 6.09 -3.05 -20.45
N GLU A 129 6.04 -2.04 -21.33
CA GLU A 129 6.92 -0.87 -21.39
C GLU A 129 6.62 0.21 -20.32
N ASP A 130 5.42 0.21 -19.72
CA ASP A 130 4.98 1.21 -18.74
C ASP A 130 5.27 0.79 -17.28
N LEU A 131 5.69 -0.44 -17.06
CA LEU A 131 6.03 -0.93 -15.73
C LEU A 131 7.46 -0.55 -15.36
N PRO A 132 7.71 -0.17 -14.10
CA PRO A 132 9.06 0.07 -13.65
C PRO A 132 9.91 -1.20 -13.84
N PRO A 133 11.20 -1.07 -14.15
CA PRO A 133 12.08 -2.22 -14.28
C PRO A 133 12.14 -2.98 -12.95
N ALA A 134 12.32 -4.29 -13.04
CA ALA A 134 12.59 -5.13 -11.88
C ALA A 134 13.80 -4.63 -11.09
N PHE A 135 13.89 -4.97 -9.82
CA PHE A 135 15.08 -4.64 -9.03
C PHE A 135 16.32 -5.30 -9.64
N PRO A 136 17.45 -4.58 -9.66
CA PRO A 136 18.69 -5.12 -10.21
C PRO A 136 19.15 -6.34 -9.41
N ASP A 137 19.83 -7.26 -10.09
CA ASP A 137 20.53 -8.35 -9.41
C ASP A 137 21.59 -7.76 -8.46
N TYR A 138 21.54 -8.22 -7.21
CA TYR A 138 22.41 -7.75 -6.16
C TYR A 138 22.79 -8.91 -5.24
N PRO A 139 24.03 -8.99 -4.75
CA PRO A 139 24.45 -10.01 -3.81
C PRO A 139 23.85 -9.74 -2.42
N TRP A 140 22.57 -10.08 -2.26
CA TRP A 140 21.87 -9.92 -0.99
C TRP A 140 22.49 -10.79 0.10
N PRO A 141 22.40 -10.37 1.39
CA PRO A 141 22.72 -11.26 2.51
C PRO A 141 22.02 -12.61 2.37
N PRO A 142 22.67 -13.75 2.67
CA PRO A 142 22.11 -15.09 2.48
C PRO A 142 20.73 -15.28 3.10
N PHE A 143 20.48 -14.67 4.24
CA PHE A 143 19.17 -14.73 4.89
C PHE A 143 18.05 -14.10 4.03
N ILE A 144 18.31 -12.93 3.43
CA ILE A 144 17.36 -12.31 2.50
C ILE A 144 17.26 -13.13 1.21
N LYS A 145 18.41 -13.58 0.69
CA LYS A 145 18.44 -14.32 -0.59
C LYS A 145 17.59 -15.58 -0.54
N GLN A 146 17.67 -16.36 0.53
CA GLN A 146 16.85 -17.57 0.69
C GLN A 146 15.34 -17.26 0.64
N MET A 147 14.90 -16.12 1.22
CA MET A 147 13.50 -15.73 1.23
C MET A 147 13.01 -15.26 -0.13
N ILE A 148 13.81 -14.47 -0.86
CA ILE A 148 13.43 -13.99 -2.18
C ILE A 148 13.48 -15.07 -3.23
N ASP A 149 14.34 -16.09 -3.07
CA ASP A 149 14.41 -17.25 -3.97
C ASP A 149 13.17 -18.16 -3.89
N CYS A 150 12.30 -17.99 -2.88
CA CYS A 150 10.96 -18.60 -2.84
C CYS A 150 10.00 -18.00 -3.86
N GLY A 151 10.32 -16.85 -4.47
CA GLY A 151 9.49 -16.23 -5.50
C GLY A 151 9.63 -16.93 -6.83
N ASN A 152 8.50 -17.33 -7.42
CA ASN A 152 8.41 -18.04 -8.70
C ASN A 152 8.49 -17.11 -9.93
N SER A 153 8.49 -15.81 -9.74
CA SER A 153 8.67 -14.81 -10.78
C SER A 153 9.54 -13.64 -10.28
N ILE A 154 10.07 -12.85 -11.20
CA ILE A 154 10.87 -11.67 -10.86
C ILE A 154 10.04 -10.72 -9.98
N ALA A 155 8.79 -10.44 -10.37
CA ALA A 155 7.92 -9.56 -9.59
C ALA A 155 7.61 -10.13 -8.19
N GLN A 156 7.47 -11.45 -8.07
CA GLN A 156 7.25 -12.07 -6.76
C GLN A 156 8.50 -12.01 -5.88
N ARG A 157 9.70 -12.15 -6.45
CA ARG A 157 10.97 -11.91 -5.74
C ARG A 157 11.10 -10.47 -5.23
N ASP A 158 10.70 -9.51 -6.07
CA ASP A 158 10.75 -8.08 -5.71
C ASP A 158 9.81 -7.76 -4.54
N ILE A 159 8.58 -8.28 -4.54
CA ILE A 159 7.65 -8.03 -3.43
C ILE A 159 8.06 -8.76 -2.16
N LEU A 160 8.62 -9.96 -2.28
CA LEU A 160 9.21 -10.67 -1.13
C LEU A 160 10.36 -9.85 -0.53
N LEU A 161 11.24 -9.27 -1.36
CA LEU A 161 12.33 -8.41 -0.90
C LEU A 161 11.81 -7.20 -0.11
N LEU A 162 10.84 -6.47 -0.66
CA LEU A 162 10.24 -5.32 0.01
C LEU A 162 9.50 -5.71 1.29
N GLY A 163 8.75 -6.80 1.24
CA GLY A 163 8.05 -7.34 2.40
C GLY A 163 9.01 -7.73 3.51
N VAL A 164 10.07 -8.47 3.19
CA VAL A 164 11.12 -8.87 4.14
C VAL A 164 11.78 -7.65 4.77
N PHE A 165 12.17 -6.64 4.00
CA PHE A 165 12.70 -5.40 4.57
C PHE A 165 11.71 -4.70 5.50
N THR A 166 10.45 -4.65 5.12
CA THR A 166 9.42 -3.99 5.92
C THR A 166 9.20 -4.70 7.25
N VAL A 167 9.12 -6.02 7.24
CA VAL A 167 8.91 -6.82 8.45
C VAL A 167 10.16 -6.83 9.33
N LEU A 168 11.35 -7.11 8.77
CA LEU A 168 12.60 -7.09 9.54
C LEU A 168 12.86 -5.69 10.12
N GLY A 169 12.61 -4.63 9.33
CA GLY A 169 12.74 -3.25 9.80
C GLY A 169 11.83 -2.95 11.00
N GLY A 170 10.57 -3.38 10.96
CA GLY A 170 9.63 -3.24 12.07
C GLY A 170 10.09 -3.99 13.33
N THR A 171 10.66 -5.18 13.18
CA THR A 171 11.16 -5.97 14.31
C THR A 171 12.44 -5.39 14.93
N LEU A 172 13.27 -4.73 14.12
CA LEU A 172 14.48 -4.03 14.59
C LEU A 172 14.14 -2.72 15.31
N ASN A 173 13.09 -2.03 14.88
CA ASN A 173 12.54 -0.80 15.46
C ASN A 173 13.61 0.15 16.06
N LYS A 174 13.51 0.51 17.34
CA LYS A 174 14.43 1.43 18.06
C LYS A 174 15.85 0.91 18.30
N ARG A 175 16.13 -0.37 17.99
CA ARG A 175 17.44 -0.98 18.23
C ARG A 175 18.49 -0.61 17.19
N VAL A 176 18.05 -0.29 15.99
CA VAL A 176 18.93 0.09 14.88
C VAL A 176 18.56 1.48 14.41
N ARG A 177 19.55 2.33 14.20
CA ARG A 177 19.32 3.71 13.75
C ARG A 177 20.41 4.21 12.80
N VAL A 178 20.06 5.22 12.04
CA VAL A 178 21.00 5.99 11.19
C VAL A 178 20.75 7.48 11.40
N LEU A 179 21.81 8.28 11.49
CA LEU A 179 21.69 9.72 11.52
C LEU A 179 21.53 10.23 10.08
N TYR A 180 20.37 10.80 9.77
CA TYR A 180 20.07 11.40 8.47
C TYR A 180 19.67 12.87 8.67
N GLY A 181 20.44 13.79 8.12
CA GLY A 181 20.30 15.20 8.47
C GLY A 181 20.61 15.43 9.95
N GLN A 182 19.64 15.94 10.69
CA GLN A 182 19.78 16.26 12.11
C GLN A 182 18.95 15.36 13.03
N LYS A 183 18.39 14.25 12.48
CA LYS A 183 17.49 13.36 13.18
C LYS A 183 17.91 11.89 13.00
N TYR A 184 17.72 11.09 14.04
CA TYR A 184 17.83 9.65 13.93
C TYR A 184 16.60 9.08 13.20
N MET A 185 16.88 8.22 12.21
CA MET A 185 15.87 7.41 11.51
C MET A 185 16.07 5.95 11.88
N TYR A 186 14.97 5.25 11.98
CA TYR A 186 14.92 3.82 12.35
C TYR A 186 14.43 2.98 11.16
N PRO A 187 14.69 1.68 11.08
CA PRO A 187 14.46 0.86 9.89
C PRO A 187 12.99 0.58 9.57
N CYS A 188 12.05 1.27 10.22
CA CYS A 188 10.62 1.11 9.98
C CYS A 188 10.22 1.62 8.59
N LEU A 189 9.63 0.75 7.77
CA LEU A 189 9.19 1.05 6.40
C LEU A 189 7.67 1.02 6.30
N GLN A 190 7.12 1.79 5.37
CA GLN A 190 5.72 1.72 4.97
C GLN A 190 5.68 1.36 3.48
N THR A 191 5.20 0.16 3.17
CA THR A 191 5.24 -0.42 1.83
C THR A 191 3.84 -0.78 1.36
N PHE A 192 3.52 -0.40 0.13
CA PHE A 192 2.27 -0.74 -0.52
C PHE A 192 2.53 -1.45 -1.85
N ILE A 193 2.15 -2.72 -1.94
CA ILE A 193 2.23 -3.50 -3.16
C ILE A 193 0.93 -3.37 -3.92
N VAL A 194 0.97 -2.72 -5.06
CA VAL A 194 -0.18 -2.57 -5.96
C VAL A 194 -0.14 -3.69 -7.00
N ALA A 195 -1.15 -4.52 -7.01
CA ALA A 195 -1.14 -5.72 -7.83
C ALA A 195 -2.55 -6.06 -8.32
N PRO A 196 -2.72 -6.43 -9.60
CA PRO A 196 -4.00 -6.93 -10.09
C PRO A 196 -4.40 -8.24 -9.37
N PRO A 197 -5.67 -8.67 -9.45
CA PRO A 197 -6.07 -9.98 -8.98
C PRO A 197 -5.23 -11.09 -9.65
N ALA A 198 -5.03 -12.19 -8.92
CA ALA A 198 -4.25 -13.35 -9.38
C ALA A 198 -2.78 -13.06 -9.78
N SER A 199 -2.18 -11.99 -9.26
CA SER A 199 -0.78 -11.60 -9.57
C SER A 199 0.28 -12.33 -8.75
N GLY A 200 -0.09 -13.23 -7.84
CA GLY A 200 0.86 -13.89 -6.93
C GLY A 200 1.23 -13.07 -5.68
N LYS A 201 0.55 -11.95 -5.42
CA LYS A 201 0.76 -11.11 -4.22
C LYS A 201 0.54 -11.84 -2.90
N GLY A 202 -0.18 -12.96 -2.91
CA GLY A 202 -0.42 -13.81 -1.74
C GLY A 202 0.86 -14.31 -1.04
N ALA A 203 2.00 -14.32 -1.73
CA ALA A 203 3.31 -14.62 -1.14
C ALA A 203 3.67 -13.70 0.06
N LEU A 204 3.07 -12.51 0.16
CA LEU A 204 3.28 -11.62 1.31
C LEU A 204 2.73 -12.20 2.63
N THR A 205 1.80 -13.16 2.58
CA THR A 205 1.35 -13.87 3.79
C THR A 205 2.48 -14.67 4.45
N TRP A 206 3.42 -15.18 3.65
CA TRP A 206 4.59 -15.88 4.17
C TRP A 206 5.49 -14.93 4.97
N VAL A 207 5.69 -13.71 4.44
CA VAL A 207 6.60 -12.73 5.06
C VAL A 207 6.11 -12.31 6.47
N ARG A 208 4.80 -12.24 6.68
CA ARG A 208 4.20 -11.96 7.98
C ARG A 208 4.64 -12.95 9.05
N ARG A 209 4.88 -14.23 8.67
CA ARG A 209 5.34 -15.29 9.58
C ARG A 209 6.67 -14.98 10.28
N LEU A 210 7.51 -14.11 9.68
CA LEU A 210 8.77 -13.67 10.31
C LEU A 210 8.55 -12.88 11.61
N ALA A 211 7.38 -12.25 11.76
CA ALA A 211 7.04 -11.42 12.91
C ALA A 211 6.20 -12.16 13.97
N GLU A 212 5.61 -13.29 13.62
CA GLU A 212 4.70 -14.04 14.52
C GLU A 212 5.37 -14.44 15.86
N PRO A 213 6.60 -14.98 15.89
CA PRO A 213 7.21 -15.36 17.17
C PRO A 213 7.39 -14.19 18.14
N ILE A 214 7.58 -12.97 17.62
CA ILE A 214 7.71 -11.75 18.44
C ILE A 214 6.35 -11.36 19.00
N HIS A 215 5.32 -11.41 18.15
CA HIS A 215 3.94 -11.14 18.57
C HIS A 215 3.45 -12.13 19.61
N GLU A 216 3.68 -13.42 19.38
CA GLU A 216 3.31 -14.51 20.31
C GLU A 216 3.96 -14.34 21.68
N GLU A 217 5.25 -13.99 21.72
CA GLU A 217 5.93 -13.71 22.99
C GLU A 217 5.32 -12.51 23.72
N MET A 218 5.04 -11.40 23.00
CA MET A 218 4.40 -10.22 23.61
C MET A 218 3.02 -10.57 24.16
N MET A 219 2.24 -11.35 23.41
CA MET A 219 0.91 -11.80 23.84
C MET A 219 0.95 -12.79 25.00
N ALA A 220 1.95 -13.68 25.06
CA ALA A 220 2.14 -14.58 26.18
C ALA A 220 2.45 -13.78 27.46
N ARG A 221 3.38 -12.85 27.40
CA ARG A 221 3.71 -11.96 28.53
C ARG A 221 2.50 -11.16 29.02
N TYR A 222 1.70 -10.63 28.08
CA TYR A 222 0.46 -9.92 28.43
C TYR A 222 -0.55 -10.84 29.15
N LYS A 223 -0.76 -12.08 28.63
CA LYS A 223 -1.66 -13.07 29.26
C LYS A 223 -1.23 -13.41 30.69
N ASP A 224 0.07 -13.57 30.91
CA ASP A 224 0.61 -13.84 32.25
C ASP A 224 0.40 -12.63 33.17
N SER A 225 0.69 -11.42 32.71
CA SER A 225 0.46 -10.19 33.47
C SER A 225 -1.03 -9.99 33.79
N LEU A 226 -1.91 -10.31 32.84
CA LEU A 226 -3.36 -10.22 33.03
C LEU A 226 -3.87 -11.25 34.06
N LYS A 227 -3.29 -12.46 34.09
CA LYS A 227 -3.58 -13.47 35.10
C LYS A 227 -3.20 -12.97 36.49
N ASN A 228 -1.99 -12.46 36.65
CA ASN A 228 -1.51 -11.90 37.92
C ASN A 228 -2.39 -10.75 38.39
N TYR A 229 -2.73 -9.81 37.49
CA TYR A 229 -3.65 -8.72 37.79
C TYR A 229 -5.01 -9.22 38.31
N ARG A 230 -5.59 -10.25 37.68
CA ARG A 230 -6.88 -10.81 38.11
C ARG A 230 -6.79 -11.41 39.53
N GLU A 231 -5.70 -12.08 39.85
CA GLU A 231 -5.47 -12.63 41.18
C GLU A 231 -5.28 -11.51 42.23
N GLU A 232 -4.54 -10.46 41.90
CA GLU A 232 -4.32 -9.30 42.78
C GLU A 232 -5.64 -8.52 42.96
N LYS A 233 -6.38 -8.31 41.88
CA LYS A 233 -7.68 -7.62 41.92
C LYS A 233 -8.68 -8.38 42.79
N ASN A 234 -8.76 -9.71 42.66
CA ASN A 234 -9.64 -10.55 43.51
C ASN A 234 -9.24 -10.45 44.99
N ARG A 235 -7.93 -10.46 45.31
CA ARG A 235 -7.45 -10.25 46.69
C ARG A 235 -7.82 -8.86 47.19
N TRP A 236 -7.61 -7.83 46.38
CA TRP A 236 -7.97 -6.45 46.74
C TRP A 236 -9.49 -6.31 46.95
N ASP A 237 -10.30 -6.92 46.07
CA ASP A 237 -11.75 -6.94 46.17
C ASP A 237 -12.23 -7.64 47.46
N SER A 238 -11.50 -8.62 47.97
CA SER A 238 -11.81 -9.33 49.23
C SER A 238 -11.55 -8.53 50.48
N LEU A 239 -10.77 -7.43 50.40
CA LEU A 239 -10.41 -6.58 51.55
C LEU A 239 -11.61 -5.81 52.16
N GLY A 240 -12.72 -5.70 51.41
CA GLY A 240 -13.89 -4.99 51.87
C GLY A 240 -13.64 -3.52 52.22
N LYS A 241 -13.91 -3.11 53.47
CA LYS A 241 -13.66 -1.71 53.94
C LYS A 241 -12.18 -1.31 54.00
N LYS A 242 -11.24 -2.26 54.04
CA LYS A 242 -9.81 -1.98 54.01
C LYS A 242 -9.25 -1.61 52.63
N ARG A 243 -10.05 -1.66 51.58
CA ARG A 243 -9.66 -1.16 50.25
C ARG A 243 -9.17 0.28 50.24
N SER A 244 -9.74 1.13 51.10
CA SER A 244 -9.31 2.54 51.19
C SER A 244 -7.88 2.72 51.72
N GLU A 245 -7.28 1.67 52.26
CA GLU A 245 -5.92 1.69 52.83
C GLU A 245 -4.87 1.17 51.83
N THR A 246 -5.30 0.62 50.68
CA THR A 246 -4.43 0.02 49.67
C THR A 246 -4.75 0.53 48.25
N LEU A 247 -3.72 0.68 47.42
CA LEU A 247 -3.90 1.04 46.03
C LEU A 247 -4.62 -0.09 45.26
N GLU A 248 -5.54 0.32 44.41
CA GLU A 248 -6.18 -0.60 43.47
C GLU A 248 -5.17 -1.11 42.45
N PRO A 249 -5.09 -2.43 42.18
CA PRO A 249 -4.24 -2.94 41.12
C PRO A 249 -4.59 -2.36 39.76
N GLU A 250 -3.58 -1.98 38.99
CA GLU A 250 -3.76 -1.46 37.63
C GLU A 250 -3.77 -2.59 36.60
N GLN A 251 -4.67 -2.49 35.64
CA GLN A 251 -4.72 -3.44 34.52
C GLN A 251 -3.46 -3.27 33.65
N PRO A 252 -2.76 -4.39 33.31
CA PRO A 252 -1.60 -4.30 32.43
C PRO A 252 -1.99 -3.83 31.03
N PRO A 253 -1.13 -3.03 30.36
CA PRO A 253 -1.36 -2.56 28.99
C PRO A 253 -1.36 -3.75 28.02
N LEU A 254 -2.24 -3.69 27.01
CA LEU A 254 -2.29 -4.71 25.95
C LEU A 254 -1.15 -4.49 24.97
N LYS A 255 0.00 -5.08 25.21
CA LYS A 255 1.16 -5.00 24.31
C LYS A 255 1.06 -6.05 23.22
N MET A 256 0.97 -5.60 21.96
CA MET A 256 0.99 -6.47 20.78
C MET A 256 1.93 -5.91 19.73
N PHE A 257 2.53 -6.78 18.91
CA PHE A 257 3.39 -6.37 17.79
C PHE A 257 2.63 -6.28 16.47
N LEU A 258 1.83 -7.31 16.14
CA LEU A 258 0.99 -7.32 14.94
C LEU A 258 -0.34 -6.63 15.24
N ILE A 259 -0.56 -5.49 14.63
CA ILE A 259 -1.78 -4.69 14.76
C ILE A 259 -2.68 -5.00 13.56
N ALA A 260 -3.93 -5.36 13.81
CA ALA A 260 -4.89 -5.66 12.76
C ALA A 260 -5.27 -4.40 11.96
N GLY A 261 -5.43 -4.53 10.66
CA GLY A 261 -5.73 -3.43 9.75
C GLY A 261 -7.18 -2.95 9.78
N ASP A 262 -8.11 -3.71 10.35
CA ASP A 262 -9.52 -3.33 10.56
C ASP A 262 -9.75 -2.48 11.82
N ASN A 263 -8.67 -2.10 12.49
CA ASN A 263 -8.72 -1.32 13.71
C ASN A 263 -9.13 0.14 13.44
N SER A 264 -9.80 0.78 14.40
CA SER A 264 -10.03 2.23 14.34
C SER A 264 -8.72 3.02 14.49
N GLY A 265 -8.67 4.25 13.99
CA GLY A 265 -7.50 5.11 14.15
C GLY A 265 -7.11 5.31 15.62
N THR A 266 -8.10 5.43 16.51
CA THR A 266 -7.89 5.48 17.95
C THR A 266 -7.32 4.17 18.48
N GLY A 267 -7.84 3.02 18.04
CA GLY A 267 -7.35 1.72 18.47
C GLY A 267 -5.90 1.45 18.06
N ILE A 268 -5.49 1.90 16.85
CA ILE A 268 -4.07 1.83 16.44
C ILE A 268 -3.20 2.71 17.32
N LEU A 269 -3.66 3.92 17.60
CA LEU A 269 -2.94 4.87 18.45
C LEU A 269 -2.77 4.30 19.87
N GLU A 270 -3.81 3.72 20.45
CA GLU A 270 -3.75 3.04 21.74
C GLU A 270 -2.77 1.85 21.72
N ASN A 271 -2.89 0.97 20.73
CA ASN A 271 -1.99 -0.18 20.61
C ASN A 271 -0.52 0.24 20.50
N LEU A 272 -0.22 1.30 19.73
CA LEU A 272 1.13 1.82 19.63
C LEU A 272 1.63 2.40 20.95
N ILE A 273 0.82 3.22 21.62
CA ILE A 273 1.21 3.82 22.90
C ILE A 273 1.43 2.75 23.96
N GLU A 274 0.55 1.75 24.06
CA GLU A 274 0.70 0.64 25.00
C GLU A 274 1.93 -0.25 24.73
N ALA A 275 2.34 -0.32 23.44
CA ALA A 275 3.53 -1.06 23.02
C ALA A 275 4.79 -0.18 22.89
N ASP A 276 4.88 0.95 23.61
CA ASP A 276 6.03 1.87 23.59
C ASP A 276 6.37 2.38 22.16
N GLY A 277 5.35 2.65 21.37
CA GLY A 277 5.42 3.13 19.98
C GLY A 277 5.71 2.06 18.94
N VAL A 278 5.89 0.79 19.31
CA VAL A 278 6.31 -0.29 18.41
C VAL A 278 5.11 -1.04 17.84
N GLY A 279 5.12 -1.29 16.51
CA GLY A 279 4.08 -2.07 15.87
C GLY A 279 4.37 -2.43 14.42
N LEU A 280 3.62 -3.41 13.91
CA LEU A 280 3.60 -3.81 12.51
C LEU A 280 2.16 -4.04 12.07
N ILE A 281 1.73 -3.34 11.02
CA ILE A 281 0.51 -3.65 10.28
C ILE A 281 0.93 -4.44 9.03
N CYS A 282 0.35 -5.61 8.83
CA CYS A 282 0.65 -6.46 7.68
C CYS A 282 -0.64 -7.06 7.14
N GLU A 283 -1.18 -6.42 6.08
CA GLU A 283 -2.45 -6.79 5.47
C GLU A 283 -2.29 -7.03 3.97
N THR A 284 -2.76 -8.17 3.52
CA THR A 284 -2.70 -8.57 2.10
C THR A 284 -3.87 -8.06 1.28
N GLU A 285 -4.92 -7.55 1.94
CA GLU A 285 -6.10 -6.94 1.32
C GLU A 285 -6.29 -5.53 1.89
N ALA A 286 -5.92 -4.51 1.09
CA ALA A 286 -5.98 -3.11 1.50
C ALA A 286 -7.41 -2.59 1.73
N ASP A 287 -8.46 -3.33 1.31
CA ASP A 287 -9.86 -2.98 1.61
C ASP A 287 -10.13 -2.90 3.10
N THR A 288 -9.53 -3.79 3.88
CA THR A 288 -9.64 -3.81 5.34
C THR A 288 -9.21 -2.46 5.92
N VAL A 289 -8.04 -1.98 5.49
CA VAL A 289 -7.47 -0.70 5.93
C VAL A 289 -8.21 0.49 5.33
N SER A 290 -8.60 0.44 4.05
CA SER A 290 -9.31 1.54 3.39
C SER A 290 -10.70 1.77 3.95
N THR A 291 -11.39 0.70 4.37
CA THR A 291 -12.69 0.78 5.05
C THR A 291 -12.55 1.44 6.43
N ALA A 292 -11.53 1.06 7.20
CA ALA A 292 -11.24 1.65 8.49
C ALA A 292 -10.89 3.15 8.37
N ILE A 293 -10.08 3.53 7.37
CA ILE A 293 -9.73 4.93 7.09
C ILE A 293 -10.97 5.75 6.67
N GLY A 294 -11.83 5.19 5.83
CA GLY A 294 -13.05 5.87 5.38
C GLY A 294 -14.05 6.13 6.50
N ALA A 295 -14.14 5.22 7.47
CA ALA A 295 -15.02 5.35 8.64
C ALA A 295 -14.50 6.35 9.71
N ASP A 296 -13.21 6.60 9.78
CA ASP A 296 -12.55 7.31 10.88
C ASP A 296 -12.10 8.74 10.52
N HIS A 297 -12.73 9.37 9.53
CA HIS A 297 -12.49 10.77 9.14
C HIS A 297 -11.01 11.17 8.97
N GLY A 298 -10.14 10.25 8.54
CA GLY A 298 -8.77 10.56 8.15
C GLY A 298 -7.70 10.52 9.27
N HIS A 299 -8.04 10.15 10.50
CA HIS A 299 -7.06 10.05 11.61
C HIS A 299 -5.95 9.05 11.35
N TRP A 300 -6.21 7.96 10.64
CA TRP A 300 -5.23 6.98 10.20
C TRP A 300 -4.06 7.61 9.42
N SER A 301 -4.38 8.43 8.42
CA SER A 301 -3.37 9.09 7.58
C SER A 301 -2.41 9.96 8.39
N ASP A 302 -2.91 10.67 9.40
CA ASP A 302 -2.08 11.47 10.30
C ASP A 302 -1.17 10.59 11.14
N THR A 303 -1.71 9.54 11.76
CA THR A 303 -0.93 8.58 12.55
C THR A 303 0.17 7.93 11.73
N LEU A 304 -0.13 7.46 10.50
CA LEU A 304 0.88 6.85 9.61
C LEU A 304 1.98 7.85 9.24
N ARG A 305 1.64 9.10 8.98
CA ARG A 305 2.63 10.15 8.67
C ARG A 305 3.53 10.43 9.85
N LYS A 306 2.98 10.56 11.06
CA LYS A 306 3.75 10.74 12.31
C LYS A 306 4.67 9.56 12.56
N CYS A 307 4.17 8.34 12.41
CA CYS A 307 4.98 7.12 12.58
C CYS A 307 6.12 7.01 11.57
N HIS A 308 5.90 7.46 10.32
CA HIS A 308 6.99 7.48 9.34
C HIS A 308 8.14 8.38 9.79
N ASP A 309 7.84 9.50 10.41
CA ASP A 309 8.84 10.47 10.86
C ASP A 309 9.24 10.27 12.34
N HIS A 310 8.83 9.15 12.98
CA HIS A 310 9.11 8.80 14.39
C HIS A 310 8.69 9.90 15.37
N GLU A 311 7.54 10.53 15.11
CA GLU A 311 7.02 11.59 15.96
C GLU A 311 6.29 11.05 17.19
N ARG A 312 6.14 11.93 18.18
CA ARG A 312 5.31 11.67 19.36
C ARG A 312 3.87 11.37 18.96
N LEU A 313 3.29 10.35 19.59
CA LEU A 313 1.87 10.05 19.51
C LEU A 313 1.21 10.35 20.85
N ALA A 314 0.06 11.00 20.81
CA ALA A 314 -0.72 11.28 22.00
C ALA A 314 -2.21 11.28 21.66
N PHE A 315 -3.03 10.88 22.61
CA PHE A 315 -4.46 11.10 22.55
C PHE A 315 -5.01 11.61 23.89
N ASN A 316 -6.12 12.32 23.81
CA ASN A 316 -6.82 12.85 24.96
C ASN A 316 -8.32 12.54 24.84
N ARG A 317 -8.83 11.73 25.76
CA ARG A 317 -10.26 11.43 25.87
C ARG A 317 -10.90 12.32 26.93
N ARG A 318 -11.74 13.26 26.50
CA ARG A 318 -12.46 14.18 27.42
C ARG A 318 -13.41 13.44 28.37
N THR A 319 -13.99 12.32 27.91
CA THR A 319 -15.00 11.57 28.68
C THR A 319 -14.45 11.03 30.00
N ASN A 320 -13.19 10.58 30.00
CA ASN A 320 -12.55 9.95 31.17
C ASN A 320 -11.37 10.77 31.71
N HIS A 321 -11.13 11.98 31.19
CA HIS A 321 -9.90 12.76 31.45
C HIS A 321 -8.62 11.96 31.22
N GLU A 322 -8.66 11.03 30.27
CA GLU A 322 -7.57 10.14 29.98
C GLU A 322 -6.61 10.79 28.98
N TYR A 323 -5.35 10.92 29.37
CA TYR A 323 -4.26 11.35 28.50
C TYR A 323 -3.20 10.25 28.46
N ARG A 324 -2.85 9.81 27.26
CA ARG A 324 -1.74 8.86 27.02
C ARG A 324 -0.87 9.34 25.89
N GLU A 325 0.42 9.05 25.98
CA GLU A 325 1.39 9.42 24.96
C GLU A 325 2.56 8.43 24.90
N CYS A 326 3.25 8.44 23.77
CA CYS A 326 4.60 7.89 23.63
C CYS A 326 5.47 8.89 22.86
N ASP A 327 6.72 9.05 23.27
CA ASP A 327 7.62 10.10 22.75
C ASP A 327 8.05 9.87 21.31
N GLU A 328 8.21 8.63 20.90
CA GLU A 328 8.60 8.23 19.54
C GLU A 328 7.79 7.03 19.07
N SER A 329 7.55 6.93 17.78
CA SER A 329 6.79 5.84 17.16
C SER A 329 7.61 5.05 16.15
N TYR A 330 7.45 3.72 16.17
CA TYR A 330 8.21 2.75 15.39
C TYR A 330 7.27 1.77 14.69
N LEU A 331 6.43 2.29 13.79
CA LEU A 331 5.45 1.50 13.05
C LEU A 331 5.98 1.18 11.65
N SER A 332 6.04 -0.11 11.33
CA SER A 332 6.13 -0.58 9.95
C SER A 332 4.76 -0.97 9.41
N VAL A 333 4.57 -0.78 8.10
CA VAL A 333 3.29 -1.07 7.42
C VAL A 333 3.59 -1.80 6.12
N LEU A 334 3.02 -2.99 5.95
CA LEU A 334 3.06 -3.76 4.72
C LEU A 334 1.63 -4.00 4.26
N LEU A 335 1.26 -3.35 3.18
CA LEU A 335 -0.05 -3.49 2.56
C LEU A 335 0.07 -4.05 1.16
N SER A 336 -0.92 -4.81 0.73
CA SER A 336 -1.11 -5.09 -0.68
C SER A 336 -2.57 -4.93 -1.09
N GLY A 337 -2.78 -4.50 -2.33
CA GLY A 337 -4.11 -4.26 -2.83
C GLY A 337 -4.15 -4.07 -4.34
N THR A 338 -5.35 -4.00 -4.88
CA THR A 338 -5.57 -3.69 -6.29
C THR A 338 -5.38 -2.18 -6.56
N PRO A 339 -5.17 -1.76 -7.82
CA PRO A 339 -5.10 -0.34 -8.16
C PRO A 339 -6.30 0.49 -7.69
N ALA A 340 -7.50 -0.12 -7.67
CA ALA A 340 -8.72 0.54 -7.20
C ALA A 340 -8.71 0.85 -5.69
N GLN A 341 -7.95 0.07 -4.91
CA GLN A 341 -7.84 0.21 -3.45
C GLN A 341 -6.84 1.28 -3.02
N VAL A 342 -5.99 1.77 -3.92
CA VAL A 342 -5.01 2.82 -3.62
C VAL A 342 -5.69 4.16 -3.35
N LYS A 343 -6.64 4.55 -4.21
CA LYS A 343 -7.27 5.87 -4.16
C LYS A 343 -8.08 6.15 -2.88
N PRO A 344 -8.85 5.21 -2.33
CA PRO A 344 -9.50 5.41 -1.04
C PRO A 344 -8.52 5.64 0.11
N LEU A 345 -7.37 4.97 0.08
CA LEU A 345 -6.32 5.10 1.09
C LEU A 345 -5.53 6.42 0.91
N ILE A 346 -5.21 6.77 -0.33
CA ILE A 346 -4.39 7.94 -0.70
C ILE A 346 -5.12 8.73 -1.78
N PRO A 347 -6.01 9.66 -1.39
CA PRO A 347 -6.89 10.37 -2.32
C PRO A 347 -6.14 11.22 -3.35
N SER A 348 -4.97 11.75 -3.01
CA SER A 348 -4.16 12.58 -3.91
C SER A 348 -2.66 12.42 -3.67
N ALA A 349 -1.84 12.73 -4.68
CA ALA A 349 -0.39 12.75 -4.56
C ALA A 349 0.13 13.86 -3.61
N GLU A 350 -0.67 14.89 -3.36
CA GLU A 350 -0.38 15.95 -2.41
C GLU A 350 -0.61 15.52 -0.96
N ASN A 351 -1.38 14.44 -0.75
CA ASN A 351 -1.46 13.83 0.57
C ASN A 351 -0.07 13.36 0.99
N GLY A 352 0.44 13.90 2.09
CA GLY A 352 1.78 13.57 2.59
C GLY A 352 2.01 12.08 2.85
N LEU A 353 0.97 11.25 2.89
CA LEU A 353 1.08 9.80 3.00
C LEU A 353 1.64 9.18 1.71
N PHE A 354 1.25 9.70 0.52
CA PHE A 354 1.77 9.21 -0.77
C PHE A 354 3.31 9.19 -0.80
N SER A 355 3.93 10.30 -0.45
CA SER A 355 5.40 10.42 -0.50
C SER A 355 6.13 9.54 0.53
N ARG A 356 5.45 9.05 1.56
CA ARG A 356 6.00 8.22 2.64
C ARG A 356 5.93 6.72 2.37
N GLN A 357 5.02 6.29 1.48
CA GLN A 357 4.87 4.89 1.09
C GLN A 357 5.90 4.49 0.03
N LEU A 358 6.45 3.29 0.16
CA LEU A 358 7.18 2.62 -0.91
C LEU A 358 6.17 1.85 -1.77
N PHE A 359 5.89 2.36 -2.96
CA PHE A 359 5.00 1.69 -3.90
C PHE A 359 5.77 0.73 -4.79
N TYR A 360 5.20 -0.45 -5.01
CA TYR A 360 5.63 -1.38 -6.03
C TYR A 360 4.41 -1.85 -6.84
N PHE A 361 4.51 -1.79 -8.17
CA PHE A 361 3.45 -2.22 -9.07
C PHE A 361 3.82 -3.57 -9.68
N MET A 362 3.04 -4.60 -9.37
CA MET A 362 3.20 -5.92 -9.97
C MET A 362 2.56 -5.96 -11.36
N PRO A 363 3.24 -6.57 -12.36
CA PRO A 363 2.61 -6.87 -13.64
C PRO A 363 1.51 -7.94 -13.46
N PRO A 364 0.49 -7.96 -14.35
CA PRO A 364 -0.46 -9.06 -14.39
C PRO A 364 0.24 -10.36 -14.80
N ILE A 365 -0.23 -11.49 -14.26
CA ILE A 365 0.14 -12.83 -14.74
C ILE A 365 -0.82 -13.21 -15.85
N ASN A 366 -0.30 -13.47 -17.04
CA ASN A 366 -1.09 -13.78 -18.23
C ASN A 366 -1.17 -15.28 -18.55
N GLU A 367 -0.36 -16.10 -17.88
CA GLU A 367 -0.24 -17.52 -18.13
C GLU A 367 -0.52 -18.31 -16.85
N TRP A 368 -1.19 -19.43 -17.00
CA TRP A 368 -1.38 -20.37 -15.89
C TRP A 368 -0.03 -21.00 -15.53
N MET A 369 0.27 -21.01 -14.23
CA MET A 369 1.47 -21.68 -13.70
C MET A 369 1.05 -23.00 -13.03
N ASP A 370 1.80 -24.07 -13.27
CA ASP A 370 1.61 -25.34 -12.58
C ASP A 370 1.77 -25.15 -11.06
N GLN A 371 0.75 -25.58 -10.32
CA GLN A 371 0.72 -25.48 -8.86
C GLN A 371 1.11 -26.79 -8.16
N PHE A 372 1.36 -27.85 -8.95
CA PHE A 372 1.63 -29.21 -8.47
C PHE A 372 3.05 -29.67 -8.76
N ASP A 373 3.98 -28.72 -8.95
CA ASP A 373 5.38 -29.07 -9.13
C ASP A 373 5.87 -29.87 -7.92
N SER A 374 6.50 -31.02 -8.20
CA SER A 374 6.95 -32.00 -7.21
C SER A 374 8.00 -31.48 -6.21
N GLU A 375 8.62 -30.35 -6.52
CA GLU A 375 9.59 -29.67 -5.67
C GLU A 375 8.95 -28.57 -4.80
N SER A 376 7.63 -28.36 -4.89
CA SER A 376 6.95 -27.34 -4.11
C SER A 376 6.96 -27.68 -2.61
N GLU A 377 7.43 -26.75 -1.82
CA GLU A 377 7.54 -26.80 -0.36
C GLU A 377 6.51 -25.84 0.27
N ASP A 378 6.05 -26.12 1.49
CA ASP A 378 5.23 -25.17 2.25
C ASP A 378 6.08 -23.96 2.70
N TYR A 379 6.06 -22.91 1.88
CA TYR A 379 6.80 -21.68 2.19
C TYR A 379 6.27 -20.97 3.44
N GLY A 380 4.99 -21.13 3.80
CA GLY A 380 4.46 -20.62 5.05
C GLY A 380 5.17 -21.22 6.26
N LEU A 381 5.37 -22.52 6.28
CA LEU A 381 6.11 -23.23 7.35
C LEU A 381 7.60 -22.84 7.35
N ARG A 382 8.18 -22.69 6.17
CA ARG A 382 9.59 -22.29 6.03
C ARG A 382 9.83 -20.88 6.57
N PHE A 383 8.95 -19.91 6.24
CA PHE A 383 9.04 -18.56 6.79
C PHE A 383 8.79 -18.52 8.30
N ALA A 384 7.91 -19.36 8.85
CA ALA A 384 7.74 -19.49 10.30
C ALA A 384 9.02 -19.97 10.99
N THR A 385 9.72 -20.94 10.37
CA THR A 385 11.03 -21.39 10.86
C THR A 385 12.06 -20.26 10.86
N TRP A 386 12.15 -19.50 9.77
CA TRP A 386 13.02 -18.33 9.70
C TRP A 386 12.62 -17.24 10.70
N GLY A 387 11.33 -17.08 10.97
CA GLY A 387 10.83 -16.18 12.01
C GLY A 387 11.35 -16.54 13.39
N THR A 388 11.33 -17.83 13.73
CA THR A 388 11.89 -18.34 14.99
C THR A 388 13.39 -18.09 15.08
N GLN A 389 14.14 -18.36 14.00
CA GLN A 389 15.58 -18.07 13.93
C GLN A 389 15.86 -16.56 14.06
N TRP A 390 15.08 -15.74 13.38
CA TRP A 390 15.21 -14.28 13.48
C TRP A 390 14.94 -13.76 14.88
N LYS A 391 13.94 -14.33 15.57
CA LYS A 391 13.67 -14.01 16.98
C LYS A 391 14.88 -14.28 17.88
N GLN A 392 15.57 -15.42 17.68
CA GLN A 392 16.80 -15.72 18.43
C GLN A 392 17.90 -14.68 18.18
N VAL A 393 18.04 -14.19 16.94
CA VAL A 393 18.98 -13.09 16.63
C VAL A 393 18.60 -11.82 17.38
N LEU A 394 17.31 -11.48 17.40
CA LEU A 394 16.82 -10.31 18.14
C LEU A 394 17.08 -10.42 19.63
N ASP A 395 16.95 -11.61 20.21
CA ASP A 395 17.24 -11.84 21.62
C ASP A 395 18.74 -11.65 21.94
N LEU A 396 19.61 -12.11 21.06
CA LEU A 396 21.06 -11.86 21.18
C LEU A 396 21.38 -10.37 21.11
N ILE A 397 20.78 -9.64 20.14
CA ILE A 397 20.96 -8.20 20.04
C ILE A 397 20.46 -7.51 21.31
N ASN A 398 19.28 -7.87 21.81
CA ASN A 398 18.69 -7.29 23.02
C ASN A 398 19.52 -7.53 24.28
N GLY A 399 20.17 -8.70 24.38
CA GLY A 399 21.04 -9.04 25.51
C GLY A 399 22.42 -8.40 25.45
N SER A 400 22.86 -7.95 24.26
CA SER A 400 24.28 -7.58 24.04
C SER A 400 24.50 -6.10 23.79
N VAL A 401 23.53 -5.37 23.20
CA VAL A 401 23.72 -4.00 22.71
C VAL A 401 22.46 -3.16 22.92
N GLN A 402 22.62 -1.94 23.45
CA GLN A 402 21.48 -1.04 23.63
C GLN A 402 20.97 -0.47 22.29
N THR A 403 21.87 -0.04 21.41
CA THR A 403 21.52 0.55 20.11
C THR A 403 22.65 0.34 19.11
N ILE A 404 22.31 -0.07 17.90
CA ILE A 404 23.23 -0.22 16.78
C ILE A 404 23.05 1.00 15.85
N GLN A 405 24.15 1.70 15.55
CA GLN A 405 24.11 2.84 14.66
C GLN A 405 24.84 2.56 13.36
N LEU A 406 24.11 2.66 12.23
CA LEU A 406 24.71 2.69 10.90
C LEU A 406 25.47 4.01 10.70
N ARG A 407 26.71 3.90 10.18
CA ARG A 407 27.50 5.04 9.74
C ARG A 407 27.99 4.80 8.30
N LEU A 408 27.76 5.75 7.44
CA LEU A 408 28.29 5.75 6.08
C LEU A 408 29.71 6.37 6.09
N SER A 409 30.63 5.81 5.31
CA SER A 409 31.91 6.43 5.04
C SER A 409 31.74 7.71 4.21
N GLU A 410 32.73 8.61 4.18
CA GLU A 410 32.61 9.85 3.41
C GLU A 410 32.37 9.58 1.92
N LYS A 411 33.04 8.61 1.33
CA LYS A 411 32.81 8.19 -0.06
C LYS A 411 31.37 7.70 -0.31
N GLN A 412 30.78 6.96 0.64
CA GLN A 412 29.38 6.52 0.54
C GLN A 412 28.41 7.69 0.67
N LYS A 413 28.70 8.68 1.53
CA LYS A 413 27.89 9.90 1.66
C LYS A 413 27.93 10.73 0.39
N GLU A 414 29.11 10.90 -0.22
CA GLU A 414 29.28 11.61 -1.49
C GLU A 414 28.45 10.95 -2.60
N LEU A 415 28.59 9.64 -2.78
CA LEU A 415 27.83 8.88 -3.77
C LEU A 415 26.32 9.01 -3.55
N PHE A 416 25.86 8.86 -2.30
CA PHE A 416 24.46 9.01 -1.92
C PHE A 416 23.93 10.41 -2.29
N ASN A 417 24.63 11.46 -1.87
CA ASN A 417 24.23 12.84 -2.13
C ASN A 417 24.21 13.15 -3.62
N GLN A 418 25.24 12.74 -4.37
CA GLN A 418 25.31 12.93 -5.82
C GLN A 418 24.09 12.26 -6.52
N ARG A 419 23.78 11.02 -6.15
CA ARG A 419 22.69 10.28 -6.77
C ARG A 419 21.32 10.90 -6.46
N PHE A 420 21.09 11.25 -5.20
CA PHE A 420 19.80 11.85 -4.81
C PHE A 420 19.64 13.29 -5.29
N ALA A 421 20.71 14.08 -5.43
CA ALA A 421 20.65 15.39 -6.05
C ALA A 421 20.20 15.31 -7.52
N GLN A 422 20.72 14.33 -8.29
CA GLN A 422 20.29 14.08 -9.68
C GLN A 422 18.80 13.69 -9.74
N LEU A 423 18.37 12.72 -8.92
CA LEU A 423 16.97 12.28 -8.87
C LEU A 423 16.02 13.40 -8.47
N PHE A 424 16.40 14.22 -7.48
CA PHE A 424 15.60 15.34 -6.98
C PHE A 424 15.41 16.42 -8.04
N SER A 425 16.46 16.74 -8.76
CA SER A 425 16.39 17.70 -9.86
C SER A 425 15.53 17.16 -11.01
N HIS A 426 15.78 15.91 -11.46
CA HIS A 426 15.03 15.29 -12.54
C HIS A 426 13.53 15.19 -12.21
N ALA A 427 13.18 14.71 -11.02
CA ALA A 427 11.78 14.58 -10.59
C ALA A 427 11.06 15.95 -10.57
N GLY A 428 11.76 17.01 -10.18
CA GLY A 428 11.21 18.35 -10.17
C GLY A 428 10.90 18.91 -11.56
N TYR A 429 11.76 18.61 -12.54
CA TYR A 429 11.52 19.02 -13.93
C TYR A 429 10.41 18.21 -14.60
N ALA A 430 10.38 16.89 -14.41
CA ALA A 430 9.46 16.00 -15.11
C ALA A 430 8.03 16.00 -14.52
N HIS A 431 7.89 16.12 -13.18
CA HIS A 431 6.63 15.84 -12.50
C HIS A 431 6.24 16.87 -11.42
N GLY A 432 6.99 17.96 -11.27
CA GLY A 432 6.68 19.04 -10.33
C GLY A 432 7.05 18.78 -8.87
N GLY A 433 6.57 19.64 -7.97
CA GLY A 433 7.00 19.69 -6.56
C GLY A 433 6.62 18.47 -5.71
N SER A 434 5.49 17.82 -6.00
CA SER A 434 5.02 16.63 -5.26
C SER A 434 6.01 15.48 -5.38
N MET A 435 6.62 15.27 -6.56
CA MET A 435 7.61 14.22 -6.77
C MET A 435 8.96 14.52 -6.11
N ARG A 436 9.32 15.78 -5.89
CA ARG A 436 10.49 16.11 -5.06
C ARG A 436 10.35 15.60 -3.63
N SER A 437 9.16 15.73 -3.06
CA SER A 437 8.90 15.22 -1.72
C SER A 437 9.00 13.69 -1.66
N ALA A 438 8.55 12.99 -2.71
CA ALA A 438 8.71 11.53 -2.82
C ALA A 438 10.20 11.13 -2.89
N VAL A 439 11.02 11.81 -3.72
CA VAL A 439 12.46 11.54 -3.79
C VAL A 439 13.15 11.76 -2.44
N ALA A 440 12.83 12.84 -1.72
CA ALA A 440 13.36 13.08 -0.39
C ALA A 440 13.02 11.97 0.60
N ARG A 441 11.80 11.40 0.53
CA ARG A 441 11.38 10.28 1.39
C ARG A 441 11.99 8.95 0.95
N ILE A 442 12.20 8.73 -0.34
CA ILE A 442 12.94 7.56 -0.86
C ILE A 442 14.38 7.58 -0.33
N ALA A 443 15.03 8.75 -0.23
CA ALA A 443 16.35 8.85 0.35
C ALA A 443 16.38 8.38 1.82
N ILE A 444 15.39 8.76 2.63
CA ILE A 444 15.23 8.29 4.00
C ILE A 444 15.04 6.76 4.02
N ASN A 445 14.13 6.24 3.20
CA ASN A 445 13.83 4.81 3.14
C ASN A 445 15.06 4.01 2.65
N THR A 446 15.88 4.57 1.76
CA THR A 446 17.16 3.97 1.36
C THR A 446 18.10 3.83 2.55
N CYS A 447 18.24 4.84 3.40
CA CYS A 447 19.04 4.73 4.63
C CYS A 447 18.50 3.67 5.59
N ARG A 448 17.17 3.51 5.69
CA ARG A 448 16.52 2.47 6.50
C ARG A 448 16.85 1.07 5.97
N ILE A 449 16.75 0.85 4.67
CA ILE A 449 17.11 -0.42 4.02
C ILE A 449 18.61 -0.71 4.19
N LEU A 450 19.47 0.30 3.97
CA LEU A 450 20.91 0.15 4.18
C LEU A 450 21.26 -0.28 5.61
N SER A 451 20.52 0.20 6.62
CA SER A 451 20.76 -0.21 8.00
C SER A 451 20.39 -1.68 8.26
N ILE A 452 19.34 -2.19 7.62
CA ILE A 452 18.97 -3.62 7.70
C ILE A 452 20.03 -4.48 7.02
N VAL A 453 20.41 -4.13 5.78
CA VAL A 453 21.41 -4.89 5.00
C VAL A 453 22.78 -4.89 5.69
N ALA A 454 23.22 -3.73 6.20
CA ALA A 454 24.48 -3.63 6.91
C ALA A 454 24.51 -4.46 8.20
N LEU A 455 23.41 -4.47 8.96
CA LEU A 455 23.27 -5.32 10.13
C LEU A 455 23.38 -6.80 9.77
N LEU A 456 22.63 -7.26 8.77
CA LEU A 456 22.66 -8.67 8.36
C LEU A 456 24.06 -9.09 7.91
N ARG A 457 24.76 -8.27 7.15
CA ARG A 457 26.16 -8.53 6.75
C ARG A 457 27.13 -8.55 7.95
N ALA A 458 26.89 -7.69 8.94
CA ALA A 458 27.68 -7.71 10.16
C ALA A 458 27.45 -9.00 10.95
N LEU A 459 26.20 -9.44 11.08
CA LEU A 459 25.85 -10.70 11.74
C LEU A 459 26.49 -11.91 11.06
N GLU A 460 26.48 -11.98 9.74
CA GLU A 460 27.16 -13.03 8.97
C GLU A 460 28.66 -13.09 9.25
N LYS A 461 29.29 -11.94 9.43
CA LYS A 461 30.73 -11.85 9.66
C LYS A 461 31.12 -12.18 11.09
N PHE A 462 30.34 -11.73 12.08
CA PHE A 462 30.73 -11.75 13.49
C PHE A 462 30.10 -12.87 14.31
N LEU A 463 28.99 -13.49 13.84
CA LEU A 463 28.43 -14.65 14.53
C LEU A 463 29.32 -15.89 14.33
N PRO A 464 29.61 -16.65 15.42
CA PRO A 464 30.37 -17.87 15.30
C PRO A 464 29.64 -18.91 14.43
N PRO A 465 30.38 -19.84 13.77
CA PRO A 465 29.78 -20.82 12.84
C PRO A 465 28.62 -21.64 13.43
N GLN A 466 28.64 -21.91 14.72
CA GLN A 466 27.59 -22.63 15.46
C GLN A 466 26.33 -21.78 15.70
N GLN A 467 26.44 -20.47 15.65
CA GLN A 467 25.34 -19.49 15.75
C GLN A 467 25.02 -18.82 14.39
N LYS A 468 25.69 -19.26 13.31
CA LYS A 468 25.35 -18.82 11.95
C LYS A 468 24.00 -19.44 11.58
N ILE A 469 22.97 -18.75 11.99
CA ILE A 469 21.54 -19.06 11.80
C ILE A 469 21.20 -19.20 10.30
N PHE A 470 22.11 -18.80 9.42
CA PHE A 470 21.90 -18.61 7.97
C PHE A 470 22.67 -19.63 7.10
N ASN A 471 23.19 -20.71 7.68
CA ASN A 471 23.83 -21.76 6.88
C ASN A 471 22.76 -22.63 6.22
N SER A 472 22.90 -22.80 4.91
CA SER A 472 22.10 -23.60 3.97
C SER A 472 22.06 -25.13 4.23
N GLN A 473 22.44 -25.61 5.43
CA GLN A 473 22.52 -27.03 5.79
C GLN A 473 21.63 -27.44 6.96
N PHE A 474 20.45 -26.83 7.10
CA PHE A 474 19.39 -27.49 7.87
C PHE A 474 18.52 -28.29 6.91
N SER A 475 19.04 -29.48 6.53
CA SER A 475 18.19 -30.54 6.00
C SER A 475 17.18 -30.92 7.07
N ILE A 476 15.91 -30.69 6.80
CA ILE A 476 14.78 -31.25 7.54
C ILE A 476 14.71 -32.75 7.20
N PHE A 477 15.65 -33.53 7.73
CA PHE A 477 15.54 -34.99 7.77
C PHE A 477 16.10 -35.44 9.09
N ASN A 478 15.22 -35.58 10.07
CA ASN A 478 15.25 -36.60 11.12
C ASN A 478 14.01 -36.46 11.99
N SER A 479 12.92 -37.05 11.51
CA SER A 479 11.90 -37.63 12.40
C SER A 479 12.09 -39.13 12.29
N PRO A 480 12.58 -39.83 13.31
CA PRO A 480 12.40 -41.27 13.37
C PRO A 480 10.97 -41.59 13.76
N GLY A 481 10.34 -42.47 12.98
CA GLY A 481 9.26 -43.40 13.21
C GLY A 481 8.11 -43.10 14.16
#